data_293ef579986140bf8088c9cde854ab57
#
_entry.id   293ef579986140bf8088c9cde854ab57
#
_cell.length_a   1.000
_cell.length_b   1.000
_cell.length_c   1.000
_cell.angle_alpha   90.00
_cell.angle_beta   90.00
_cell.angle_gamma   90.00
#
_symmetry.space_group_name_H-M   'P 1'
#
loop_
_entity.id
_entity.type
_entity.pdbx_description
1 polymer ?
#
loop_
_entity_poly.entity_id
_entity_poly.type
_entity_poly.pdbx_seq_one_letter_code
_entity_poly.pdbx_strand_id
1 'polypeptide(L)'
;MTKPAVVLIGGDKGGVGKTTVARTLLDYFAHQQLRVRAFDTEVPRGTLKRFHPDVTDVVDINHVPDQMRIFDTVNSTDATVTLIDVRAGLLSPTLHALRNIGFIEAAKKGDITFVLFHILGPSIASLDEIVDTAAYLGDAKYFMVKNFINNTYFFEWDEATTAAYFKRIPGAVGITIPKLVEMAAEQVDLASVPFATFIANKKQSGASASYSFVLRGYVRHWLDTIWAEYDRVGLTDIIEARESPRPPIGRPRPIIKIAET
;
A
#
# COMPACT_ATOMS: atom_id res chain seq x y z
N MET A 1 15.22 -11.15 -12.86
CA MET A 1 13.84 -11.39 -12.40
C MET A 1 13.34 -10.09 -11.78
N THR A 2 12.04 -9.79 -11.84
CA THR A 2 11.46 -8.69 -11.07
C THR A 2 11.42 -9.09 -9.60
N LYS A 3 11.79 -8.16 -8.71
CA LYS A 3 11.66 -8.39 -7.26
C LYS A 3 10.18 -8.45 -6.90
N PRO A 4 9.78 -9.29 -5.94
CA PRO A 4 8.43 -9.22 -5.42
C PRO A 4 8.23 -7.89 -4.68
N ALA A 5 7.08 -7.26 -4.87
CA ALA A 5 6.73 -6.04 -4.18
C ALA A 5 5.65 -6.31 -3.11
N VAL A 6 5.84 -5.73 -1.93
CA VAL A 6 4.84 -5.74 -0.87
C VAL A 6 4.43 -4.31 -0.58
N VAL A 7 3.15 -4.03 -0.75
CA VAL A 7 2.52 -2.73 -0.52
C VAL A 7 1.63 -2.83 0.71
N LEU A 8 2.02 -2.13 1.77
CA LEU A 8 1.27 -2.06 3.02
C LEU A 8 0.47 -0.75 3.06
N ILE A 9 -0.81 -0.84 3.31
CA ILE A 9 -1.67 0.32 3.55
C ILE A 9 -2.03 0.34 5.03
N GLY A 10 -1.64 1.38 5.76
CA GLY A 10 -1.80 1.45 7.20
C GLY A 10 -2.08 2.85 7.73
N GLY A 11 -2.33 2.90 9.03
CA GLY A 11 -2.61 4.08 9.82
C GLY A 11 -3.45 3.66 11.02
N ASP A 12 -3.09 4.07 12.21
CA ASP A 12 -3.73 3.54 13.43
C ASP A 12 -5.14 4.11 13.61
N LYS A 13 -5.43 5.27 13.04
CA LYS A 13 -6.75 5.87 13.16
C LYS A 13 -7.79 5.17 12.29
N GLY A 14 -8.98 4.92 12.88
CA GLY A 14 -10.16 4.42 12.17
C GLY A 14 -10.81 5.50 11.30
N GLY A 15 -11.48 5.10 10.21
CA GLY A 15 -12.29 6.00 9.39
C GLY A 15 -11.50 6.96 8.48
N VAL A 16 -10.18 6.83 8.38
CA VAL A 16 -9.34 7.69 7.50
C VAL A 16 -9.33 7.24 6.05
N GLY A 17 -9.99 6.12 5.72
CA GLY A 17 -10.15 5.63 4.35
C GLY A 17 -9.02 4.73 3.86
N LYS A 18 -8.37 3.96 4.72
CA LYS A 18 -7.35 2.97 4.34
C LYS A 18 -7.83 2.04 3.24
N THR A 19 -8.96 1.39 3.44
CA THR A 19 -9.56 0.50 2.45
C THR A 19 -9.94 1.21 1.15
N THR A 20 -10.35 2.49 1.21
CA THR A 20 -10.57 3.29 -0.01
C THR A 20 -9.28 3.43 -0.81
N VAL A 21 -8.16 3.72 -0.15
CA VAL A 21 -6.84 3.78 -0.81
C VAL A 21 -6.42 2.42 -1.34
N ALA A 22 -6.62 1.34 -0.58
CA ALA A 22 -6.34 -0.02 -1.03
C ALA A 22 -7.12 -0.37 -2.31
N ARG A 23 -8.41 -0.01 -2.39
CA ARG A 23 -9.24 -0.20 -3.57
C ARG A 23 -8.73 0.57 -4.79
N THR A 24 -8.34 1.86 -4.62
CA THR A 24 -7.79 2.65 -5.74
C THR A 24 -6.45 2.10 -6.24
N LEU A 25 -5.63 1.54 -5.34
CA LEU A 25 -4.38 0.87 -5.70
C LEU A 25 -4.63 -0.44 -6.46
N LEU A 26 -5.60 -1.26 -6.04
CA LEU A 26 -5.95 -2.49 -6.76
C LEU A 26 -6.46 -2.21 -8.17
N ASP A 27 -7.31 -1.18 -8.33
CA ASP A 27 -7.77 -0.74 -9.66
C ASP A 27 -6.60 -0.18 -10.50
N TYR A 28 -5.67 0.57 -9.89
CA TYR A 28 -4.47 1.06 -10.56
C TYR A 28 -3.56 -0.08 -11.03
N PHE A 29 -3.25 -1.04 -10.16
CA PHE A 29 -2.41 -2.17 -10.54
C PHE A 29 -3.05 -3.03 -11.64
N ALA A 30 -4.38 -3.23 -11.60
CA ALA A 30 -5.09 -3.90 -12.68
C ALA A 30 -5.02 -3.12 -14.00
N HIS A 31 -5.12 -1.79 -13.96
CA HIS A 31 -4.94 -0.91 -15.12
C HIS A 31 -3.52 -1.02 -15.70
N GLN A 32 -2.50 -1.09 -14.85
CA GLN A 32 -1.10 -1.29 -15.23
C GLN A 32 -0.77 -2.76 -15.60
N GLN A 33 -1.78 -3.64 -15.64
CA GLN A 33 -1.63 -5.07 -15.96
C GLN A 33 -0.69 -5.84 -15.01
N LEU A 34 -0.51 -5.33 -13.79
CA LEU A 34 0.25 -6.02 -12.76
C LEU A 34 -0.58 -7.13 -12.12
N ARG A 35 0.04 -8.28 -11.89
CA ARG A 35 -0.59 -9.40 -11.19
C ARG A 35 -0.55 -9.15 -9.69
N VAL A 36 -1.72 -9.02 -9.07
CA VAL A 36 -1.86 -8.65 -7.67
C VAL A 36 -2.55 -9.75 -6.89
N ARG A 37 -2.10 -9.98 -5.67
CA ARG A 37 -2.87 -10.60 -4.59
C ARG A 37 -3.02 -9.61 -3.46
N ALA A 38 -4.12 -9.65 -2.75
CA ALA A 38 -4.39 -8.76 -1.64
C ALA A 38 -4.79 -9.50 -0.38
N PHE A 39 -4.46 -8.92 0.76
CA PHE A 39 -4.85 -9.40 2.08
C PHE A 39 -5.54 -8.29 2.86
N ASP A 40 -6.71 -8.61 3.39
CA ASP A 40 -7.53 -7.74 4.22
C ASP A 40 -7.43 -8.21 5.67
N THR A 41 -6.91 -7.38 6.56
CA THR A 41 -6.75 -7.75 7.98
C THR A 41 -7.96 -7.38 8.84
N GLU A 42 -9.07 -6.95 8.24
CA GLU A 42 -10.32 -6.65 8.97
C GLU A 42 -11.16 -7.91 9.21
N VAL A 43 -10.66 -8.78 10.04
CA VAL A 43 -11.39 -10.01 10.45
C VAL A 43 -12.58 -9.66 11.36
N PRO A 44 -13.74 -10.29 11.17
CA PRO A 44 -14.14 -11.25 10.13
C PRO A 44 -14.77 -10.60 8.89
N ARG A 45 -14.91 -9.28 8.85
CA ARG A 45 -15.72 -8.56 7.85
C ARG A 45 -15.14 -8.61 6.46
N GLY A 46 -13.85 -8.29 6.29
CA GLY A 46 -13.19 -8.25 5.00
C GLY A 46 -13.76 -7.16 4.10
N THR A 47 -13.67 -5.88 4.51
CA THR A 47 -14.22 -4.75 3.74
C THR A 47 -13.59 -4.64 2.36
N LEU A 48 -12.27 -4.82 2.22
CA LEU A 48 -11.60 -4.83 0.92
C LEU A 48 -12.06 -6.02 0.06
N LYS A 49 -12.20 -7.20 0.69
CA LYS A 49 -12.67 -8.43 0.01
C LYS A 49 -14.06 -8.26 -0.59
N ARG A 50 -14.94 -7.49 0.03
CA ARG A 50 -16.29 -7.21 -0.51
C ARG A 50 -16.23 -6.59 -1.91
N PHE A 51 -15.25 -5.71 -2.16
CA PHE A 51 -15.12 -5.01 -3.44
C PHE A 51 -14.23 -5.75 -4.46
N HIS A 52 -13.21 -6.47 -3.98
CA HIS A 52 -12.24 -7.19 -4.81
C HIS A 52 -12.13 -8.66 -4.40
N PRO A 53 -13.23 -9.45 -4.51
CA PRO A 53 -13.28 -10.82 -3.97
C PRO A 53 -12.30 -11.77 -4.65
N ASP A 54 -11.98 -11.54 -5.93
CA ASP A 54 -11.19 -12.47 -6.76
C ASP A 54 -9.69 -12.43 -6.42
N VAL A 55 -9.20 -11.33 -5.84
CA VAL A 55 -7.77 -11.12 -5.55
C VAL A 55 -7.48 -10.94 -4.07
N THR A 56 -8.52 -10.88 -3.21
CA THR A 56 -8.37 -10.56 -1.78
C THR A 56 -8.73 -11.74 -0.90
N ASP A 57 -7.86 -12.03 0.07
CA ASP A 57 -8.14 -12.96 1.17
C ASP A 57 -8.21 -12.21 2.50
N VAL A 58 -9.11 -12.66 3.39
CA VAL A 58 -9.18 -12.13 4.77
C VAL A 58 -8.23 -12.93 5.65
N VAL A 59 -7.41 -12.23 6.44
CA VAL A 59 -6.37 -12.82 7.29
C VAL A 59 -6.26 -12.11 8.64
N ASP A 60 -5.87 -12.83 9.66
CA ASP A 60 -5.46 -12.24 10.95
C ASP A 60 -3.94 -12.10 10.99
N ILE A 61 -3.45 -10.87 10.86
CA ILE A 61 -2.00 -10.58 10.85
C ILE A 61 -1.29 -10.94 12.17
N ASN A 62 -2.03 -11.15 13.26
CA ASN A 62 -1.48 -11.59 14.54
C ASN A 62 -1.38 -13.13 14.63
N HIS A 63 -1.96 -13.86 13.67
CA HIS A 63 -1.98 -15.31 13.66
C HIS A 63 -0.83 -15.85 12.81
N VAL A 64 0.08 -16.63 13.40
CA VAL A 64 1.28 -17.12 12.72
C VAL A 64 1.00 -17.88 11.42
N PRO A 65 0.03 -18.78 11.31
CA PRO A 65 -0.34 -19.42 10.05
C PRO A 65 -0.71 -18.43 8.95
N ASP A 66 -1.40 -17.33 9.28
CA ASP A 66 -1.74 -16.28 8.30
C ASP A 66 -0.50 -15.46 7.91
N GLN A 67 0.42 -15.18 8.86
CA GLN A 67 1.71 -14.58 8.52
C GLN A 67 2.49 -15.45 7.54
N MET A 68 2.58 -16.77 7.76
CA MET A 68 3.20 -17.72 6.84
C MET A 68 2.52 -17.68 5.46
N ARG A 69 1.19 -17.69 5.43
CA ARG A 69 0.42 -17.59 4.18
C ARG A 69 0.74 -16.33 3.38
N ILE A 70 1.02 -15.20 4.05
CA ILE A 70 1.37 -13.94 3.41
C ILE A 70 2.83 -13.94 2.99
N PHE A 71 3.75 -14.17 3.94
CA PHE A 71 5.17 -13.83 3.78
C PHE A 71 6.01 -14.96 3.19
N ASP A 72 5.74 -16.23 3.54
CA ASP A 72 6.48 -17.36 2.95
C ASP A 72 6.18 -17.55 1.47
N THR A 73 5.06 -16.99 1.00
CA THR A 73 4.65 -17.12 -0.40
C THR A 73 4.97 -15.90 -1.27
N VAL A 74 5.58 -14.85 -0.71
CA VAL A 74 5.92 -13.62 -1.47
C VAL A 74 6.77 -13.94 -2.71
N ASN A 75 7.74 -14.85 -2.58
CA ASN A 75 8.65 -15.23 -3.67
C ASN A 75 8.15 -16.41 -4.52
N SER A 76 7.10 -17.10 -4.11
CA SER A 76 6.65 -18.35 -4.72
C SER A 76 5.35 -18.22 -5.51
N THR A 77 4.75 -17.02 -5.55
CA THR A 77 3.53 -16.75 -6.30
C THR A 77 3.80 -16.09 -7.63
N ASP A 78 2.87 -16.25 -8.56
CA ASP A 78 2.87 -15.50 -9.82
C ASP A 78 2.54 -14.02 -9.65
N ALA A 79 2.16 -13.57 -8.45
CA ALA A 79 1.83 -12.18 -8.18
C ALA A 79 3.09 -11.31 -8.19
N THR A 80 3.04 -10.21 -8.93
CA THR A 80 4.07 -9.16 -8.92
C THR A 80 3.98 -8.31 -7.66
N VAL A 81 2.74 -8.09 -7.18
CA VAL A 81 2.44 -7.24 -6.02
C VAL A 81 1.64 -8.02 -4.98
N THR A 82 2.07 -7.95 -3.74
CA THR A 82 1.28 -8.35 -2.57
C THR A 82 0.80 -7.09 -1.86
N LEU A 83 -0.50 -6.82 -1.84
CA LEU A 83 -1.09 -5.68 -1.15
C LEU A 83 -1.68 -6.12 0.19
N ILE A 84 -1.43 -5.37 1.26
CA ILE A 84 -1.95 -5.66 2.61
C ILE A 84 -2.70 -4.43 3.13
N ASP A 85 -4.01 -4.53 3.27
CA ASP A 85 -4.86 -3.51 3.90
C ASP A 85 -4.92 -3.75 5.40
N VAL A 86 -4.24 -2.89 6.16
CA VAL A 86 -4.08 -3.04 7.59
C VAL A 86 -5.23 -2.35 8.34
N ARG A 87 -5.93 -3.12 9.15
CA ARG A 87 -6.99 -2.62 10.03
C ARG A 87 -6.46 -1.52 10.96
N ALA A 88 -7.35 -0.58 11.34
CA ALA A 88 -7.03 0.46 12.33
C ALA A 88 -6.48 -0.12 13.64
N GLY A 89 -5.44 0.52 14.18
CA GLY A 89 -4.75 0.10 15.40
C GLY A 89 -3.79 -1.07 15.23
N LEU A 90 -3.60 -1.59 14.00
CA LEU A 90 -2.71 -2.72 13.75
C LEU A 90 -1.44 -2.35 12.95
N LEU A 91 -1.23 -1.09 12.57
CA LEU A 91 -0.04 -0.72 11.79
C LEU A 91 1.24 -1.01 12.58
N SER A 92 1.38 -0.45 13.78
CA SER A 92 2.55 -0.65 14.63
C SER A 92 2.77 -2.12 14.99
N PRO A 93 1.78 -2.92 15.43
CA PRO A 93 1.94 -4.36 15.62
C PRO A 93 2.38 -5.11 14.35
N THR A 94 1.84 -4.75 13.18
CA THR A 94 2.23 -5.36 11.90
C THR A 94 3.69 -5.08 11.58
N LEU A 95 4.14 -3.82 11.69
CA LEU A 95 5.54 -3.46 11.46
C LEU A 95 6.49 -4.16 12.43
N HIS A 96 6.07 -4.32 13.69
CA HIS A 96 6.80 -5.10 14.68
C HIS A 96 6.95 -6.57 14.27
N ALA A 97 5.86 -7.20 13.82
CA ALA A 97 5.89 -8.57 13.32
C ALA A 97 6.82 -8.70 12.10
N LEU A 98 6.74 -7.78 11.13
CA LEU A 98 7.60 -7.75 9.96
C LEU A 98 9.09 -7.63 10.31
N ARG A 99 9.42 -6.84 11.32
CA ARG A 99 10.79 -6.73 11.83
C ARG A 99 11.25 -8.03 12.47
N ASN A 100 10.42 -8.64 13.32
CA ASN A 100 10.79 -9.86 14.05
C ASN A 100 11.05 -11.05 13.14
N ILE A 101 10.35 -11.16 12.01
CA ILE A 101 10.57 -12.22 11.00
C ILE A 101 11.69 -11.89 10.01
N GLY A 102 12.40 -10.76 10.18
CA GLY A 102 13.50 -10.37 9.29
C GLY A 102 13.06 -9.79 7.94
N PHE A 103 11.77 -9.51 7.73
CA PHE A 103 11.23 -8.98 6.48
C PHE A 103 11.80 -7.59 6.14
N ILE A 104 11.90 -6.71 7.14
CA ILE A 104 12.47 -5.37 6.96
C ILE A 104 13.95 -5.45 6.55
N GLU A 105 14.71 -6.40 7.09
CA GLU A 105 16.11 -6.61 6.70
C GLU A 105 16.22 -7.16 5.26
N ALA A 106 15.31 -8.03 4.83
CA ALA A 106 15.25 -8.49 3.44
C ALA A 106 14.93 -7.33 2.46
N ALA A 107 14.04 -6.42 2.86
CA ALA A 107 13.75 -5.21 2.09
C ALA A 107 15.00 -4.30 1.98
N LYS A 108 15.72 -4.07 3.08
CA LYS A 108 16.99 -3.29 3.08
C LYS A 108 18.07 -3.90 2.20
N LYS A 109 18.16 -5.23 2.16
CA LYS A 109 19.10 -5.95 1.25
C LYS A 109 18.69 -5.86 -0.22
N GLY A 110 17.48 -5.40 -0.48
CA GLY A 110 16.93 -5.27 -1.82
C GLY A 110 16.40 -6.58 -2.39
N ASP A 111 16.14 -7.59 -1.58
CA ASP A 111 15.52 -8.85 -1.99
C ASP A 111 14.01 -8.67 -2.25
N ILE A 112 13.39 -7.70 -1.60
CA ILE A 112 11.97 -7.37 -1.68
C ILE A 112 11.82 -5.86 -1.85
N THR A 113 10.90 -5.41 -2.71
CA THR A 113 10.46 -4.01 -2.73
C THR A 113 9.38 -3.82 -1.67
N PHE A 114 9.66 -2.99 -0.66
CA PHE A 114 8.68 -2.68 0.39
C PHE A 114 8.20 -1.24 0.27
N VAL A 115 6.89 -1.07 0.21
CA VAL A 115 6.22 0.23 0.05
C VAL A 115 5.17 0.38 1.15
N LEU A 116 5.21 1.49 1.88
CA LEU A 116 4.17 1.84 2.85
C LEU A 116 3.37 3.06 2.36
N PHE A 117 2.06 2.90 2.28
CA PHE A 117 1.08 3.97 2.20
C PHE A 117 0.55 4.23 3.61
N HIS A 118 1.04 5.27 4.25
CA HIS A 118 0.58 5.70 5.58
C HIS A 118 -0.56 6.70 5.41
N ILE A 119 -1.77 6.29 5.79
CA ILE A 119 -2.95 7.13 5.64
C ILE A 119 -3.08 8.02 6.85
N LEU A 120 -2.94 9.31 6.64
CA LEU A 120 -2.94 10.31 7.69
C LEU A 120 -4.35 10.52 8.27
N GLY A 121 -4.43 10.62 9.59
CA GLY A 121 -5.61 11.17 10.26
C GLY A 121 -5.47 12.68 10.49
N PRO A 122 -6.59 13.41 10.65
CA PRO A 122 -6.59 14.85 10.87
C PRO A 122 -6.31 15.23 12.35
N SER A 123 -5.27 14.65 12.96
CA SER A 123 -4.91 14.92 14.36
C SER A 123 -3.40 14.88 14.56
N ILE A 124 -2.90 15.60 15.58
CA ILE A 124 -1.48 15.60 15.96
C ILE A 124 -0.99 14.18 16.25
N ALA A 125 -1.80 13.34 16.92
CA ALA A 125 -1.44 11.95 17.19
C ALA A 125 -1.14 11.13 15.91
N SER A 126 -1.82 11.42 14.79
CA SER A 126 -1.51 10.79 13.51
C SER A 126 -0.17 11.23 12.93
N LEU A 127 0.28 12.43 13.28
CA LEU A 127 1.60 12.93 12.88
C LEU A 127 2.70 12.34 13.76
N ASP A 128 2.46 12.12 15.05
CA ASP A 128 3.41 11.47 15.96
C ASP A 128 3.65 10.01 15.53
N GLU A 129 2.60 9.29 15.13
CA GLU A 129 2.67 7.94 14.59
C GLU A 129 3.62 7.82 13.38
N ILE A 130 3.72 8.86 12.54
CA ILE A 130 4.62 8.87 11.39
C ILE A 130 6.08 8.70 11.83
N VAL A 131 6.48 9.38 12.89
CA VAL A 131 7.87 9.35 13.39
C VAL A 131 8.22 7.95 13.88
N ASP A 132 7.33 7.35 14.66
CA ASP A 132 7.52 5.99 15.18
C ASP A 132 7.55 4.97 14.05
N THR A 133 6.64 5.11 13.08
CA THR A 133 6.57 4.24 11.89
C THR A 133 7.86 4.34 11.07
N ALA A 134 8.36 5.55 10.80
CA ALA A 134 9.56 5.76 10.01
C ALA A 134 10.81 5.11 10.63
N ALA A 135 10.89 5.07 11.95
CA ALA A 135 12.00 4.41 12.66
C ALA A 135 12.11 2.91 12.37
N TYR A 136 11.00 2.25 11.99
CA TYR A 136 10.98 0.83 11.62
C TYR A 136 11.37 0.57 10.17
N LEU A 137 11.14 1.51 9.25
CA LEU A 137 11.09 1.23 7.82
C LEU A 137 12.45 1.30 7.11
N GLY A 138 13.41 2.06 7.66
CA GLY A 138 14.71 2.24 7.00
C GLY A 138 14.55 2.78 5.56
N ASP A 139 15.06 2.02 4.56
CA ASP A 139 15.06 2.41 3.14
C ASP A 139 13.76 2.09 2.39
N ALA A 140 12.70 1.66 3.09
CA ALA A 140 11.39 1.42 2.45
C ALA A 140 10.84 2.69 1.79
N LYS A 141 10.11 2.51 0.70
CA LYS A 141 9.40 3.62 0.05
C LYS A 141 8.21 4.00 0.90
N TYR A 142 8.22 5.25 1.38
CA TYR A 142 7.23 5.75 2.32
C TYR A 142 6.39 6.87 1.69
N PHE A 143 5.10 6.61 1.57
CA PHE A 143 4.12 7.57 1.07
C PHE A 143 3.21 8.03 2.20
N MET A 144 3.17 9.34 2.45
CA MET A 144 2.22 9.97 3.36
C MET A 144 0.98 10.37 2.58
N VAL A 145 -0.15 9.76 2.90
CA VAL A 145 -1.39 9.95 2.14
C VAL A 145 -2.35 10.86 2.90
N LYS A 146 -2.60 12.04 2.35
CA LYS A 146 -3.69 12.93 2.76
C LYS A 146 -4.95 12.52 2.03
N ASN A 147 -5.83 11.80 2.71
CA ASN A 147 -7.10 11.38 2.14
C ASN A 147 -8.23 12.30 2.60
N PHE A 148 -8.77 13.10 1.70
CA PHE A 148 -9.83 14.08 1.96
C PHE A 148 -11.24 13.44 2.00
N ILE A 149 -11.34 12.18 2.42
CA ILE A 149 -12.63 11.53 2.66
C ILE A 149 -13.49 12.31 3.66
N ASN A 150 -12.83 12.99 4.61
CA ASN A 150 -13.45 13.91 5.55
C ASN A 150 -13.02 15.35 5.22
N ASN A 151 -13.84 16.33 5.60
CA ASN A 151 -13.45 17.73 5.51
C ASN A 151 -12.38 18.04 6.56
N THR A 152 -11.15 18.26 6.10
CA THR A 152 -10.00 18.56 6.96
C THR A 152 -8.97 19.36 6.17
N TYR A 153 -8.08 20.07 6.89
CA TYR A 153 -6.99 20.83 6.28
C TYR A 153 -5.63 20.17 6.47
N PHE A 154 -5.52 19.05 7.19
CA PHE A 154 -4.26 18.36 7.51
C PHE A 154 -3.15 19.31 7.98
N PHE A 155 -3.50 20.33 8.77
CA PHE A 155 -2.59 21.38 9.25
C PHE A 155 -1.91 22.21 8.15
N GLU A 156 -2.40 22.22 6.93
CA GLU A 156 -1.83 23.02 5.83
C GLU A 156 -1.89 24.52 6.06
N TRP A 157 -2.78 24.96 6.95
CA TRP A 157 -2.86 26.36 7.43
C TRP A 157 -1.72 26.75 8.40
N ASP A 158 -0.97 25.76 8.93
CA ASP A 158 0.19 25.98 9.81
C ASP A 158 1.43 25.34 9.16
N GLU A 159 2.13 26.13 8.38
CA GLU A 159 3.35 25.73 7.66
C GLU A 159 4.44 25.22 8.61
N ALA A 160 4.53 25.78 9.83
CA ALA A 160 5.55 25.38 10.80
C ALA A 160 5.31 23.95 11.28
N THR A 161 4.07 23.60 11.63
CA THR A 161 3.69 22.25 12.02
C THR A 161 3.87 21.27 10.85
N THR A 162 3.35 21.60 9.67
CA THR A 162 3.51 20.78 8.47
C THR A 162 4.98 20.51 8.14
N ALA A 163 5.82 21.55 8.11
CA ALA A 163 7.24 21.43 7.83
C ALA A 163 7.98 20.61 8.91
N ALA A 164 7.61 20.75 10.19
CA ALA A 164 8.24 20.00 11.28
C ALA A 164 8.04 18.50 11.13
N TYR A 165 6.86 18.04 10.67
CA TYR A 165 6.56 16.64 10.45
C TYR A 165 7.24 16.08 9.19
N PHE A 166 7.14 16.79 8.07
CA PHE A 166 7.75 16.34 6.81
C PHE A 166 9.29 16.32 6.86
N LYS A 167 9.92 17.22 7.63
CA LYS A 167 11.38 17.23 7.83
C LYS A 167 11.90 16.03 8.63
N ARG A 168 11.06 15.39 9.45
CA ARG A 168 11.48 14.27 10.31
C ARG A 168 11.65 12.95 9.55
N ILE A 169 11.16 12.88 8.31
CA ILE A 169 11.23 11.66 7.49
C ILE A 169 11.88 12.01 6.16
N PRO A 170 13.21 11.94 6.08
CA PRO A 170 13.90 12.10 4.80
C PRO A 170 13.39 11.08 3.77
N GLY A 171 12.97 11.55 2.62
CA GLY A 171 12.50 10.70 1.53
C GLY A 171 11.03 10.31 1.56
N ALA A 172 10.25 10.74 2.56
CA ALA A 172 8.81 10.59 2.51
C ALA A 172 8.19 11.46 1.41
N VAL A 173 7.27 10.90 0.65
CA VAL A 173 6.58 11.58 -0.46
C VAL A 173 5.11 11.74 -0.12
N GLY A 174 4.58 12.96 -0.27
CA GLY A 174 3.15 13.23 -0.07
C GLY A 174 2.32 12.78 -1.28
N ILE A 175 1.19 12.14 -0.99
CA ILE A 175 0.13 11.80 -1.97
C ILE A 175 -1.16 12.43 -1.47
N THR A 176 -1.92 13.05 -2.38
CA THR A 176 -3.21 13.64 -2.07
C THR A 176 -4.32 12.87 -2.78
N ILE A 177 -5.32 12.46 -2.01
CA ILE A 177 -6.53 11.80 -2.52
C ILE A 177 -7.71 12.74 -2.28
N PRO A 178 -8.30 13.32 -3.34
CA PRO A 178 -9.42 14.23 -3.21
C PRO A 178 -10.69 13.53 -2.73
N LYS A 179 -11.63 14.31 -2.19
CA LYS A 179 -12.95 13.79 -1.80
C LYS A 179 -13.75 13.40 -3.05
N LEU A 180 -14.26 12.17 -3.05
CA LEU A 180 -15.26 11.76 -4.03
C LEU A 180 -16.62 12.40 -3.67
N VAL A 181 -17.39 12.80 -4.68
CA VAL A 181 -18.78 13.27 -4.49
C VAL A 181 -19.57 12.22 -3.70
N GLU A 182 -20.22 12.63 -2.62
CA GLU A 182 -20.86 11.72 -1.65
C GLU A 182 -21.84 10.75 -2.31
N MET A 183 -22.74 11.24 -3.15
CA MET A 183 -23.71 10.40 -3.87
C MET A 183 -23.02 9.35 -4.75
N ALA A 184 -21.87 9.69 -5.36
CA ALA A 184 -21.11 8.74 -6.15
C ALA A 184 -20.43 7.68 -5.25
N ALA A 185 -19.88 8.09 -4.11
CA ALA A 185 -19.29 7.20 -3.13
C ALA A 185 -20.32 6.20 -2.58
N GLU A 186 -21.50 6.68 -2.19
CA GLU A 186 -22.62 5.85 -1.71
C GLU A 186 -23.07 4.84 -2.78
N GLN A 187 -23.21 5.27 -4.04
CA GLN A 187 -23.63 4.37 -5.11
C GLN A 187 -22.61 3.28 -5.40
N VAL A 188 -21.31 3.60 -5.36
CA VAL A 188 -20.24 2.58 -5.49
C VAL A 188 -20.24 1.63 -4.30
N ASP A 189 -20.47 2.14 -3.09
CA ASP A 189 -20.54 1.29 -1.88
C ASP A 189 -21.71 0.31 -1.96
N LEU A 190 -22.90 0.78 -2.35
CA LEU A 190 -24.08 -0.06 -2.58
C LEU A 190 -23.84 -1.10 -3.68
N ALA A 191 -23.16 -0.72 -4.77
CA ALA A 191 -22.86 -1.61 -5.87
C ALA A 191 -21.89 -2.73 -5.47
N SER A 192 -21.05 -2.51 -4.45
CA SER A 192 -20.05 -3.47 -3.95
C SER A 192 -19.13 -4.01 -5.05
N VAL A 193 -18.65 -3.15 -5.93
CA VAL A 193 -17.75 -3.48 -7.04
C VAL A 193 -16.49 -2.60 -7.03
N PRO A 194 -15.40 -3.00 -7.72
CA PRO A 194 -14.27 -2.12 -7.99
C PRO A 194 -14.70 -0.81 -8.65
N PHE A 195 -13.96 0.29 -8.43
CA PHE A 195 -14.28 1.58 -9.07
C PHE A 195 -14.25 1.47 -10.60
N ALA A 196 -13.27 0.78 -11.16
CA ALA A 196 -13.17 0.55 -12.61
C ALA A 196 -14.38 -0.24 -13.15
N THR A 197 -14.88 -1.23 -12.42
CA THR A 197 -16.06 -2.02 -12.77
C THR A 197 -17.34 -1.16 -12.73
N PHE A 198 -17.45 -0.28 -11.72
CA PHE A 198 -18.54 0.69 -11.63
C PHE A 198 -18.54 1.65 -12.82
N ILE A 199 -17.37 2.22 -13.17
CA ILE A 199 -17.19 3.12 -14.31
C ILE A 199 -17.59 2.41 -15.62
N ALA A 200 -17.23 1.13 -15.77
CA ALA A 200 -17.58 0.30 -16.92
C ALA A 200 -19.06 -0.07 -16.98
N ASN A 201 -19.89 0.35 -16.01
CA ASN A 201 -21.31 0.01 -15.89
C ASN A 201 -21.58 -1.49 -15.82
N LYS A 202 -20.77 -2.20 -15.02
CA LYS A 202 -20.88 -3.65 -14.84
C LYS A 202 -21.14 -4.01 -13.37
N LYS A 203 -21.85 -5.12 -13.17
CA LYS A 203 -21.99 -5.78 -11.88
C LYS A 203 -20.76 -6.65 -11.59
N GLN A 204 -20.62 -7.11 -10.35
CA GLN A 204 -19.56 -8.05 -9.95
C GLN A 204 -19.52 -9.31 -10.82
N SER A 205 -20.68 -9.77 -11.30
CA SER A 205 -20.80 -10.92 -12.22
C SER A 205 -20.33 -10.65 -13.66
N GLY A 206 -19.91 -9.42 -13.98
CA GLY A 206 -19.58 -8.98 -15.34
C GLY A 206 -20.80 -8.58 -16.19
N ALA A 207 -22.02 -8.84 -15.74
CA ALA A 207 -23.23 -8.43 -16.44
C ALA A 207 -23.38 -6.90 -16.47
N SER A 208 -24.13 -6.38 -17.46
CA SER A 208 -24.46 -4.95 -17.53
C SER A 208 -25.22 -4.50 -16.28
N ALA A 209 -24.91 -3.31 -15.81
CA ALA A 209 -25.59 -2.63 -14.72
C ALA A 209 -26.39 -1.43 -15.27
N SER A 210 -27.07 -0.70 -14.36
CA SER A 210 -27.80 0.52 -14.68
C SER A 210 -27.37 1.65 -13.76
N TYR A 211 -26.05 1.83 -13.60
CA TYR A 211 -25.50 2.91 -12.78
C TYR A 211 -25.65 4.26 -13.51
N SER A 212 -25.86 5.33 -12.74
CA SER A 212 -25.97 6.68 -13.27
C SER A 212 -24.78 7.06 -14.13
N PHE A 213 -25.02 7.53 -15.34
CA PHE A 213 -23.97 8.04 -16.24
C PHE A 213 -23.17 9.17 -15.60
N VAL A 214 -23.87 10.11 -14.92
CA VAL A 214 -23.25 11.25 -14.25
C VAL A 214 -22.35 10.79 -13.10
N LEU A 215 -22.84 9.88 -12.24
CA LEU A 215 -22.06 9.40 -11.10
C LEU A 215 -20.84 8.57 -11.55
N ARG A 216 -20.97 7.77 -12.61
CA ARG A 216 -19.81 7.09 -13.23
C ARG A 216 -18.78 8.09 -13.75
N GLY A 217 -19.22 9.24 -14.28
CA GLY A 217 -18.34 10.32 -14.72
C GLY A 217 -17.55 10.93 -13.56
N TYR A 218 -18.20 11.20 -12.41
CA TYR A 218 -17.53 11.68 -11.20
C TYR A 218 -16.50 10.67 -10.67
N VAL A 219 -16.87 9.38 -10.61
CA VAL A 219 -15.94 8.33 -10.16
C VAL A 219 -14.73 8.23 -11.09
N ARG A 220 -14.92 8.30 -12.40
CA ARG A 220 -13.82 8.27 -13.38
C ARG A 220 -12.88 9.44 -13.17
N HIS A 221 -13.37 10.67 -13.14
CA HIS A 221 -12.53 11.85 -12.96
C HIS A 221 -11.75 11.80 -11.65
N TRP A 222 -12.40 11.37 -10.56
CA TRP A 222 -11.77 11.19 -9.26
C TRP A 222 -10.66 10.12 -9.30
N LEU A 223 -10.92 8.97 -9.90
CA LEU A 223 -9.96 7.88 -10.01
C LEU A 223 -8.77 8.26 -10.89
N ASP A 224 -9.01 8.92 -12.02
CA ASP A 224 -7.95 9.42 -12.92
C ASP A 224 -7.04 10.43 -12.19
N THR A 225 -7.60 11.29 -11.34
CA THR A 225 -6.82 12.23 -10.52
C THR A 225 -5.90 11.50 -9.53
N ILE A 226 -6.39 10.43 -8.90
CA ILE A 226 -5.58 9.61 -7.98
C ILE A 226 -4.50 8.85 -8.73
N TRP A 227 -4.82 8.27 -9.88
CA TRP A 227 -3.83 7.56 -10.69
C TRP A 227 -2.73 8.48 -11.19
N ALA A 228 -3.06 9.72 -11.54
CA ALA A 228 -2.05 10.74 -11.86
C ALA A 228 -1.09 11.02 -10.68
N GLU A 229 -1.58 10.97 -9.43
CA GLU A 229 -0.71 11.06 -8.25
C GLU A 229 0.20 9.83 -8.11
N TYR A 230 -0.29 8.61 -8.39
CA TYR A 230 0.53 7.40 -8.39
C TYR A 230 1.58 7.41 -9.50
N ASP A 231 1.24 7.91 -10.68
CA ASP A 231 2.18 8.10 -11.80
C ASP A 231 3.24 9.17 -11.47
N ARG A 232 2.82 10.28 -10.85
CA ARG A 232 3.73 11.37 -10.41
C ARG A 232 4.82 10.88 -9.49
N VAL A 233 4.51 9.92 -8.61
CA VAL A 233 5.50 9.36 -7.68
C VAL A 233 6.25 8.15 -8.26
N GLY A 234 5.99 7.77 -9.51
CA GLY A 234 6.64 6.65 -10.18
C GLY A 234 6.32 5.31 -9.56
N LEU A 235 5.08 5.10 -9.08
CA LEU A 235 4.72 3.90 -8.32
C LEU A 235 4.96 2.61 -9.11
N THR A 236 4.62 2.57 -10.39
CA THR A 236 4.86 1.40 -11.26
C THR A 236 6.35 1.08 -11.36
N ASP A 237 7.20 2.08 -11.58
CA ASP A 237 8.66 1.89 -11.66
C ASP A 237 9.24 1.37 -10.34
N ILE A 238 8.73 1.85 -9.21
CA ILE A 238 9.13 1.38 -7.88
C ILE A 238 8.78 -0.11 -7.71
N ILE A 239 7.59 -0.51 -8.14
CA ILE A 239 7.11 -1.89 -8.01
C ILE A 239 7.80 -2.84 -8.98
N GLU A 240 8.06 -2.41 -10.21
CA GLU A 240 8.73 -3.20 -11.24
C GLU A 240 10.27 -3.11 -11.18
N ALA A 241 10.82 -2.48 -10.14
CA ALA A 241 12.26 -2.36 -9.98
C ALA A 241 12.95 -3.72 -10.11
N ARG A 242 13.86 -3.82 -11.07
CA ARG A 242 14.65 -5.04 -11.31
C ARG A 242 15.72 -5.19 -10.24
N GLU A 243 16.09 -6.42 -9.95
CA GLU A 243 17.28 -6.71 -9.12
C GLU A 243 18.48 -5.95 -9.69
N SER A 244 19.14 -5.14 -8.86
CA SER A 244 20.45 -4.64 -9.20
C SER A 244 21.39 -5.84 -9.39
N PRO A 245 22.25 -5.89 -10.44
CA PRO A 245 23.17 -6.99 -10.60
C PRO A 245 24.03 -7.11 -9.32
N ARG A 246 23.97 -8.25 -8.66
CA ARG A 246 24.82 -8.51 -7.48
C ARG A 246 26.26 -8.33 -7.90
N PRO A 247 27.09 -7.58 -7.16
CA PRO A 247 28.52 -7.53 -7.45
C PRO A 247 29.07 -8.96 -7.47
N PRO A 248 29.94 -9.32 -8.41
CA PRO A 248 30.48 -10.65 -8.49
C PRO A 248 31.12 -11.02 -7.14
N ILE A 249 30.70 -12.17 -6.60
CA ILE A 249 31.29 -12.72 -5.36
C ILE A 249 32.77 -12.78 -5.58
N GLY A 250 33.52 -11.93 -4.87
CA GLY A 250 34.97 -11.88 -4.98
C GLY A 250 35.53 -13.29 -4.74
N ARG A 251 36.36 -13.79 -5.67
CA ARG A 251 37.05 -15.07 -5.50
C ARG A 251 37.74 -15.08 -4.12
N PRO A 252 37.65 -16.16 -3.35
CA PRO A 252 38.34 -16.26 -2.08
C PRO A 252 39.84 -16.00 -2.32
N ARG A 253 40.42 -15.09 -1.54
CA ARG A 253 41.85 -14.82 -1.60
C ARG A 253 42.61 -16.12 -1.34
N PRO A 254 43.64 -16.43 -2.13
CA PRO A 254 44.46 -17.63 -1.88
C PRO A 254 45.09 -17.56 -0.48
N ILE A 255 44.93 -18.62 0.28
CA ILE A 255 45.55 -18.76 1.59
C ILE A 255 47.06 -18.78 1.36
N ILE A 256 47.76 -17.75 1.79
CA ILE A 256 49.21 -17.72 1.81
C ILE A 256 49.65 -18.72 2.88
N LYS A 257 50.20 -19.88 2.46
CA LYS A 257 50.91 -20.80 3.37
C LYS A 257 52.17 -20.09 3.85
N ILE A 258 52.18 -19.73 5.12
CA ILE A 258 53.42 -19.31 5.79
C ILE A 258 54.29 -20.58 5.91
N ALA A 259 55.45 -20.58 5.23
CA ALA A 259 56.45 -21.65 5.40
C ALA A 259 57.08 -21.51 6.79
N GLU A 260 56.97 -22.55 7.58
CA GLU A 260 57.72 -22.70 8.83
C GLU A 260 59.20 -22.93 8.47
N THR A 261 60.05 -22.04 9.00
CA THR A 261 61.52 -22.26 9.12
C THR A 261 61.88 -22.51 10.56
#